data_2815e9af5be9318995ce6680921ad084
#
_entry.id   2815e9af5be9318995ce6680921ad084
#
_cell.length_a   1.000
_cell.length_b   1.000
_cell.length_c   1.000
_cell.angle_alpha   90.00
_cell.angle_beta   90.00
_cell.angle_gamma   90.00
#
_symmetry.space_group_name_H-M   'P 1'
#
loop_
_entity.id
_entity.type
_entity.pdbx_description
1 polymer ?
#
loop_
_entity_poly.entity_id
_entity_poly.type
_entity_poly.pdbx_seq_one_letter_code
_entity_poly.pdbx_strand_id
1 'polypeptide(L)'
;MMHPRAESDQNTTPFDAVVCDIDGCLCDENGGPFDLMSLAHVREHNERAISAGDRPIVTVCTGRPIGFAEAMTRLIGNTQLPAIGEMGVWLHHPHNAQSELDPAITTEHLESVLGLENHFHEVLRHEGVTMQPGKAASVTLWHEDTEHLRLRVFPSVREICEANGWPFRVSMSWYYINCDLAHISKASGIARFKEITGFTSDRLAGIGDTTSDLAIREQVSFFACPANALDEIKDVADYVASKPEAEGVVEILNRISQMSASDRGEQVH
;
A
#
# COMPACT_ATOMS: atom_id res chain seq x y z
N MET A 1 -21.27 6.45 10.64
CA MET A 1 -21.99 6.97 9.47
C MET A 1 -21.27 8.25 9.06
N MET A 2 -20.53 8.20 7.94
CA MET A 2 -20.02 9.41 7.32
C MET A 2 -21.24 10.23 6.86
N HIS A 3 -21.35 11.48 7.30
CA HIS A 3 -22.32 12.37 6.70
C HIS A 3 -21.91 12.59 5.23
N PRO A 4 -22.83 12.43 4.25
CA PRO A 4 -22.54 12.85 2.89
C PRO A 4 -22.19 14.34 2.94
N ARG A 5 -21.08 14.72 2.29
CA ARG A 5 -20.75 16.12 2.05
C ARG A 5 -22.01 16.78 1.46
N ALA A 6 -22.48 17.88 2.06
CA ALA A 6 -23.56 18.67 1.51
C ALA A 6 -23.22 19.02 0.05
N GLU A 7 -24.18 18.89 -0.85
CA GLU A 7 -24.14 19.38 -2.23
C GLU A 7 -24.02 20.90 -2.20
N SER A 8 -22.82 21.39 -2.00
CA SER A 8 -22.47 22.79 -2.16
C SER A 8 -21.23 22.92 -3.02
N ASP A 9 -21.42 23.45 -4.20
CA ASP A 9 -20.45 23.99 -5.15
C ASP A 9 -19.29 23.11 -5.56
N GLN A 10 -19.34 22.69 -6.85
CA GLN A 10 -18.24 22.29 -7.74
C GLN A 10 -16.94 21.93 -7.00
N ASN A 11 -16.82 20.66 -6.63
CA ASN A 11 -15.56 20.11 -6.18
C ASN A 11 -14.52 20.35 -7.28
N THR A 12 -13.71 21.38 -7.13
CA THR A 12 -12.74 21.82 -8.14
C THR A 12 -11.57 20.87 -8.27
N THR A 13 -11.42 19.94 -7.30
CA THR A 13 -10.34 18.96 -7.33
C THR A 13 -10.70 17.78 -8.22
N PRO A 14 -9.76 17.30 -9.05
CA PRO A 14 -9.98 16.14 -9.91
C PRO A 14 -10.15 14.84 -9.11
N PHE A 15 -9.59 14.74 -7.91
CA PHE A 15 -9.57 13.54 -7.08
C PHE A 15 -10.10 13.81 -5.67
N ASP A 16 -10.68 12.76 -5.05
CA ASP A 16 -11.12 12.78 -3.65
C ASP A 16 -10.04 12.22 -2.72
N ALA A 17 -9.23 11.27 -3.21
CA ALA A 17 -8.16 10.68 -2.44
C ALA A 17 -6.92 10.35 -3.31
N VAL A 18 -5.76 10.32 -2.64
CA VAL A 18 -4.52 9.75 -3.14
C VAL A 18 -4.20 8.50 -2.33
N VAL A 19 -4.13 7.34 -2.98
CA VAL A 19 -3.70 6.07 -2.38
C VAL A 19 -2.20 5.92 -2.61
N CYS A 20 -1.39 6.02 -1.56
CA CYS A 20 0.05 6.05 -1.62
C CYS A 20 0.68 4.80 -0.99
N ASP A 21 1.66 4.16 -1.65
CA ASP A 21 2.50 3.18 -0.98
C ASP A 21 3.40 3.87 0.06
N ILE A 22 4.00 3.09 0.93
CA ILE A 22 4.86 3.58 2.01
C ILE A 22 6.34 3.40 1.64
N ASP A 23 6.79 2.16 1.44
CA ASP A 23 8.18 1.84 1.18
C ASP A 23 8.58 2.33 -0.22
N GLY A 24 9.70 3.05 -0.33
CA GLY A 24 10.11 3.68 -1.59
C GLY A 24 9.28 4.91 -2.00
N CYS A 25 8.20 5.23 -1.26
CA CYS A 25 7.34 6.40 -1.49
C CYS A 25 7.39 7.38 -0.30
N LEU A 26 6.83 7.03 0.85
CA LEU A 26 6.83 7.88 2.05
C LEU A 26 8.04 7.66 2.96
N CYS A 27 8.78 6.59 2.74
CA CYS A 27 10.04 6.31 3.42
C CYS A 27 10.98 5.50 2.54
N ASP A 28 12.26 5.47 2.93
CA ASP A 28 13.27 4.63 2.30
C ASP A 28 12.92 3.14 2.45
N GLU A 29 13.01 2.40 1.35
CA GLU A 29 12.79 0.95 1.31
C GLU A 29 13.83 0.18 2.15
N ASN A 30 15.06 0.71 2.28
CA ASN A 30 16.17 0.05 2.99
C ASN A 30 16.17 0.27 4.51
N GLY A 31 15.13 0.88 5.06
CA GLY A 31 14.99 1.08 6.50
C GLY A 31 15.83 2.24 7.07
N GLY A 32 16.17 3.21 6.24
CA GLY A 32 16.75 4.48 6.65
C GLY A 32 15.83 5.31 7.56
N PRO A 33 16.32 6.40 8.14
CA PRO A 33 15.50 7.30 8.94
C PRO A 33 14.45 7.98 8.07
N PHE A 34 13.26 8.23 8.62
CA PHE A 34 12.23 9.00 7.94
C PHE A 34 12.69 10.41 7.61
N ASP A 35 12.39 10.91 6.40
CA ASP A 35 12.45 12.33 6.08
C ASP A 35 11.25 13.06 6.71
N LEU A 36 11.45 13.48 7.96
CA LEU A 36 10.39 14.14 8.73
C LEU A 36 9.97 15.48 8.14
N MET A 37 10.83 16.14 7.34
CA MET A 37 10.49 17.43 6.72
C MET A 37 9.51 17.21 5.56
N SER A 38 9.78 16.26 4.68
CA SER A 38 8.85 15.92 3.60
C SER A 38 7.54 15.34 4.13
N LEU A 39 7.59 14.49 5.17
CA LEU A 39 6.39 13.97 5.81
C LEU A 39 5.57 15.08 6.50
N ALA A 40 6.21 16.13 7.04
CA ALA A 40 5.50 17.30 7.55
C ALA A 40 4.73 18.04 6.45
N HIS A 41 5.29 18.14 5.24
CA HIS A 41 4.57 18.72 4.09
C HIS A 41 3.38 17.85 3.65
N VAL A 42 3.53 16.51 3.67
CA VAL A 42 2.38 15.61 3.40
C VAL A 42 1.30 15.79 4.47
N ARG A 43 1.68 15.98 5.73
CA ARG A 43 0.76 16.27 6.83
C ARG A 43 0.04 17.61 6.62
N GLU A 44 0.76 18.68 6.30
CA GLU A 44 0.17 19.98 5.98
C GLU A 44 -0.82 19.90 4.81
N HIS A 45 -0.48 19.10 3.78
CA HIS A 45 -1.38 18.80 2.67
C HIS A 45 -2.68 18.16 3.17
N ASN A 46 -2.60 17.12 4.02
CA ASN A 46 -3.78 16.44 4.57
C ASN A 46 -4.61 17.36 5.49
N GLU A 47 -3.96 18.13 6.37
CA GLU A 47 -4.64 19.08 7.25
C GLU A 47 -5.45 20.10 6.41
N ARG A 48 -4.90 20.56 5.31
CA ARG A 48 -5.59 21.46 4.39
C ARG A 48 -6.68 20.75 3.58
N ALA A 49 -6.43 19.52 3.10
CA ALA A 49 -7.44 18.72 2.43
C ALA A 49 -8.68 18.50 3.30
N ILE A 50 -8.47 18.23 4.59
CA ILE A 50 -9.53 18.00 5.56
C ILE A 50 -10.27 19.29 5.92
N SER A 51 -9.56 20.39 6.12
CA SER A 51 -10.15 21.65 6.56
C SER A 51 -10.81 22.47 5.44
N ALA A 52 -10.18 22.53 4.27
CA ALA A 52 -10.65 23.36 3.15
C ALA A 52 -11.37 22.54 2.05
N GLY A 53 -11.09 21.25 1.92
CA GLY A 53 -11.66 20.39 0.87
C GLY A 53 -11.21 20.75 -0.55
N ASP A 54 -10.09 21.49 -0.68
CA ASP A 54 -9.58 22.01 -1.95
C ASP A 54 -8.57 21.09 -2.65
N ARG A 55 -8.30 19.93 -2.07
CA ARG A 55 -7.36 18.93 -2.57
C ARG A 55 -7.71 17.53 -2.07
N PRO A 56 -7.18 16.45 -2.68
CA PRO A 56 -7.45 15.08 -2.22
C PRO A 56 -6.76 14.78 -0.88
N ILE A 57 -7.36 13.90 -0.07
CA ILE A 57 -6.73 13.37 1.14
C ILE A 57 -5.79 12.23 0.76
N VAL A 58 -4.57 12.23 1.30
CA VAL A 58 -3.61 11.13 1.15
C VAL A 58 -3.89 10.05 2.19
N THR A 59 -4.06 8.82 1.73
CA THR A 59 -4.09 7.62 2.56
C THR A 59 -3.03 6.63 2.10
N VAL A 60 -2.75 5.61 2.91
CA VAL A 60 -1.70 4.63 2.60
C VAL A 60 -2.26 3.27 2.19
N CYS A 61 -1.52 2.56 1.31
CA CYS A 61 -1.77 1.18 0.90
C CYS A 61 -0.44 0.43 0.85
N THR A 62 -0.18 -0.42 1.85
CA THR A 62 1.14 -1.01 2.06
C THR A 62 1.10 -2.51 2.33
N GLY A 63 2.21 -3.20 2.04
CA GLY A 63 2.48 -4.57 2.48
C GLY A 63 2.91 -4.69 3.96
N ARG A 64 3.23 -3.58 4.62
CA ARG A 64 3.61 -3.56 6.03
C ARG A 64 2.46 -3.99 6.95
N PRO A 65 2.77 -4.53 8.16
CA PRO A 65 1.75 -4.83 9.16
C PRO A 65 0.86 -3.63 9.48
N ILE A 66 -0.38 -3.88 9.87
CA ILE A 66 -1.38 -2.83 10.12
C ILE A 66 -0.93 -1.76 11.13
N GLY A 67 -0.17 -2.13 12.16
CA GLY A 67 0.35 -1.17 13.14
C GLY A 67 1.30 -0.15 12.53
N PHE A 68 2.04 -0.52 11.46
CA PHE A 68 2.89 0.42 10.72
C PHE A 68 2.05 1.37 9.86
N ALA A 69 1.02 0.85 9.18
CA ALA A 69 0.07 1.66 8.41
C ALA A 69 -0.68 2.65 9.32
N GLU A 70 -1.11 2.22 10.50
CA GLU A 70 -1.73 3.08 11.53
C GLU A 70 -0.80 4.21 11.96
N ALA A 71 0.46 3.90 12.30
CA ALA A 71 1.45 4.89 12.71
C ALA A 71 1.73 5.91 11.58
N MET A 72 1.86 5.44 10.33
CA MET A 72 2.05 6.32 9.17
C MET A 72 0.83 7.21 8.94
N THR A 73 -0.38 6.69 9.10
CA THR A 73 -1.64 7.46 8.99
C THR A 73 -1.65 8.65 9.94
N ARG A 74 -1.19 8.45 11.19
CA ARG A 74 -1.03 9.55 12.18
C ARG A 74 0.06 10.53 11.77
N LEU A 75 1.17 10.04 11.29
CA LEU A 75 2.33 10.84 10.90
C LEU A 75 1.98 11.80 9.76
N ILE A 76 1.26 11.33 8.75
CA ILE A 76 0.79 12.13 7.61
C ILE A 76 -0.52 12.88 7.87
N GLY A 77 -1.08 12.83 9.09
CA GLY A 77 -2.26 13.59 9.47
C GLY A 77 -3.57 13.17 8.79
N ASN A 78 -3.67 11.96 8.27
CA ASN A 78 -4.93 11.43 7.76
C ASN A 78 -5.81 10.97 8.92
N THR A 79 -6.88 11.72 9.19
CA THR A 79 -7.85 11.44 10.27
C THR A 79 -9.20 10.95 9.76
N GLN A 80 -9.37 10.80 8.43
CA GLN A 80 -10.68 10.53 7.82
C GLN A 80 -10.74 9.25 6.99
N LEU A 81 -9.76 9.04 6.09
CA LEU A 81 -9.84 7.94 5.14
C LEU A 81 -9.21 6.66 5.69
N PRO A 82 -9.81 5.50 5.43
CA PRO A 82 -9.21 4.22 5.80
C PRO A 82 -7.81 4.06 5.19
N ALA A 83 -6.88 3.46 5.95
CA ALA A 83 -5.58 3.03 5.49
C ALA A 83 -5.60 1.53 5.23
N ILE A 84 -4.87 1.09 4.21
CA ILE A 84 -4.79 -0.31 3.78
C ILE A 84 -3.46 -0.88 4.23
N GLY A 85 -3.49 -1.91 5.09
CA GLY A 85 -2.31 -2.60 5.59
C GLY A 85 -2.24 -4.05 5.14
N GLU A 86 -1.03 -4.61 5.22
CA GLU A 86 -0.75 -6.02 4.93
C GLU A 86 -1.34 -6.47 3.58
N MET A 87 -1.00 -5.74 2.50
CA MET A 87 -1.44 -6.01 1.13
C MET A 87 -2.97 -5.99 0.92
N GLY A 88 -3.76 -5.48 1.85
CA GLY A 88 -5.23 -5.48 1.76
C GLY A 88 -5.92 -6.35 2.82
N VAL A 89 -5.16 -7.08 3.65
CA VAL A 89 -5.71 -7.86 4.78
C VAL A 89 -6.52 -6.96 5.72
N TRP A 90 -6.03 -5.74 5.97
CA TRP A 90 -6.62 -4.83 6.94
C TRP A 90 -7.03 -3.50 6.31
N LEU A 91 -8.17 -2.99 6.79
CA LEU A 91 -8.50 -1.56 6.71
C LEU A 91 -8.47 -0.95 8.11
N HIS A 92 -7.65 0.08 8.29
CA HIS A 92 -7.61 0.87 9.52
C HIS A 92 -8.42 2.15 9.36
N HIS A 93 -9.36 2.37 10.26
CA HIS A 93 -10.24 3.54 10.28
C HIS A 93 -9.72 4.58 11.30
N PRO A 94 -9.05 5.65 10.86
CA PRO A 94 -8.42 6.59 11.79
C PRO A 94 -9.42 7.36 12.66
N HIS A 95 -10.66 7.57 12.20
CA HIS A 95 -11.68 8.34 12.92
C HIS A 95 -12.15 7.65 14.22
N ASN A 96 -12.00 6.34 14.34
CA ASN A 96 -12.40 5.56 15.53
C ASN A 96 -11.29 4.61 16.01
N ALA A 97 -10.10 4.66 15.38
CA ALA A 97 -8.95 3.81 15.67
C ALA A 97 -9.24 2.30 15.61
N GLN A 98 -10.18 1.88 14.77
CA GLN A 98 -10.51 0.47 14.56
C GLN A 98 -9.84 -0.05 13.29
N SER A 99 -9.48 -1.34 13.31
CA SER A 99 -8.99 -2.05 12.13
C SER A 99 -9.89 -3.25 11.86
N GLU A 100 -10.27 -3.41 10.60
CA GLU A 100 -11.15 -4.47 10.13
C GLU A 100 -10.37 -5.45 9.25
N LEU A 101 -10.41 -6.74 9.62
CA LEU A 101 -9.90 -7.82 8.78
C LEU A 101 -10.77 -7.95 7.52
N ASP A 102 -10.16 -8.34 6.40
CA ASP A 102 -10.93 -8.64 5.18
C ASP A 102 -11.91 -9.78 5.47
N PRO A 103 -13.22 -9.60 5.26
CA PRO A 103 -14.24 -10.62 5.55
C PRO A 103 -14.12 -11.88 4.66
N ALA A 104 -13.35 -11.81 3.56
CA ALA A 104 -13.04 -12.98 2.73
C ALA A 104 -11.96 -13.88 3.36
N ILE A 105 -11.30 -13.45 4.44
CA ILE A 105 -10.33 -14.26 5.16
C ILE A 105 -11.06 -15.16 6.14
N THR A 106 -11.03 -16.47 5.88
CA THR A 106 -11.71 -17.49 6.70
C THR A 106 -10.77 -18.07 7.76
N THR A 107 -11.34 -18.89 8.65
CA THR A 107 -10.57 -19.64 9.64
C THR A 107 -9.55 -20.57 8.98
N GLU A 108 -9.89 -21.24 7.88
CA GLU A 108 -9.00 -22.14 7.14
C GLU A 108 -7.81 -21.37 6.53
N HIS A 109 -8.01 -20.12 6.12
CA HIS A 109 -6.94 -19.23 5.68
C HIS A 109 -5.96 -18.95 6.82
N LEU A 110 -6.46 -18.63 8.00
CA LEU A 110 -5.62 -18.38 9.19
C LEU A 110 -4.92 -19.64 9.68
N GLU A 111 -5.55 -20.81 9.59
CA GLU A 111 -4.92 -22.11 9.86
C GLU A 111 -3.77 -22.38 8.89
N SER A 112 -3.89 -22.01 7.62
CA SER A 112 -2.82 -22.12 6.64
C SER A 112 -1.65 -21.19 6.97
N VAL A 113 -1.92 -19.97 7.44
CA VAL A 113 -0.89 -19.03 7.93
C VAL A 113 -0.15 -19.63 9.10
N LEU A 114 -0.87 -20.12 10.10
CA LEU A 114 -0.27 -20.78 11.28
C LEU A 114 0.56 -22.03 10.88
N GLY A 115 0.10 -22.79 9.90
CA GLY A 115 0.84 -23.93 9.36
C GLY A 115 2.19 -23.52 8.77
N LEU A 116 2.22 -22.42 8.00
CA LEU A 116 3.46 -21.90 7.43
C LEU A 116 4.38 -21.28 8.49
N GLU A 117 3.83 -20.60 9.49
CA GLU A 117 4.61 -20.09 10.65
C GLU A 117 5.25 -21.24 11.44
N ASN A 118 4.51 -22.34 11.67
CA ASN A 118 5.07 -23.53 12.33
C ASN A 118 6.22 -24.12 11.49
N HIS A 119 6.05 -24.25 10.17
CA HIS A 119 7.13 -24.71 9.29
C HIS A 119 8.35 -23.79 9.36
N PHE A 120 8.15 -22.47 9.40
CA PHE A 120 9.24 -21.53 9.63
C PHE A 120 9.97 -21.83 10.94
N HIS A 121 9.26 -21.96 12.06
CA HIS A 121 9.88 -22.22 13.37
C HIS A 121 10.60 -23.56 13.46
N GLU A 122 10.07 -24.59 12.82
CA GLU A 122 10.62 -25.95 12.87
C GLU A 122 11.78 -26.18 11.89
N VAL A 123 11.77 -25.49 10.74
CA VAL A 123 12.72 -25.76 9.64
C VAL A 123 13.51 -24.52 9.26
N LEU A 124 12.86 -23.50 8.72
CA LEU A 124 13.53 -22.38 8.03
C LEU A 124 14.36 -21.51 8.97
N ARG A 125 13.92 -21.33 10.20
CA ARG A 125 14.67 -20.59 11.23
C ARG A 125 16.07 -21.14 11.47
N HIS A 126 16.23 -22.47 11.34
CA HIS A 126 17.54 -23.13 11.51
C HIS A 126 18.47 -22.92 10.32
N GLU A 127 17.93 -22.42 9.20
CA GLU A 127 18.69 -22.01 8.02
C GLU A 127 19.05 -20.52 8.01
N GLY A 128 18.85 -19.81 9.13
CA GLY A 128 19.14 -18.36 9.25
C GLY A 128 18.02 -17.46 8.73
N VAL A 129 16.91 -18.02 8.26
CA VAL A 129 15.75 -17.23 7.81
C VAL A 129 15.10 -16.54 9.00
N THR A 130 14.67 -15.30 8.81
CA THR A 130 13.85 -14.56 9.78
C THR A 130 12.47 -14.32 9.22
N MET A 131 11.48 -14.15 10.10
CA MET A 131 10.10 -13.85 9.73
C MET A 131 9.74 -12.44 10.20
N GLN A 132 9.13 -11.66 9.35
CA GLN A 132 8.64 -10.33 9.70
C GLN A 132 7.52 -10.44 10.73
N PRO A 133 7.63 -9.81 11.91
CA PRO A 133 6.61 -9.90 12.95
C PRO A 133 5.40 -9.02 12.66
N GLY A 134 4.25 -9.38 13.27
CA GLY A 134 3.07 -8.52 13.34
C GLY A 134 2.13 -8.60 12.14
N LYS A 135 2.35 -9.53 11.22
CA LYS A 135 1.39 -9.87 10.17
C LYS A 135 0.34 -10.85 10.70
N ALA A 136 -0.90 -10.77 10.19
CA ALA A 136 -2.01 -11.58 10.67
C ALA A 136 -2.47 -12.63 9.67
N ALA A 137 -2.38 -12.37 8.37
CA ALA A 137 -2.87 -13.27 7.33
C ALA A 137 -1.90 -13.39 6.14
N SER A 138 -0.65 -13.11 6.37
CA SER A 138 0.45 -13.33 5.44
C SER A 138 1.73 -13.67 6.19
N VAL A 139 2.68 -14.31 5.50
CA VAL A 139 4.01 -14.61 6.06
C VAL A 139 5.06 -13.98 5.16
N THR A 140 5.93 -13.15 5.73
CA THR A 140 7.08 -12.58 5.01
C THR A 140 8.36 -13.09 5.66
N LEU A 141 9.19 -13.72 4.86
CA LEU A 141 10.48 -14.30 5.25
C LEU A 141 11.61 -13.46 4.68
N TRP A 142 12.70 -13.34 5.42
CA TRP A 142 13.87 -12.57 5.05
C TRP A 142 15.16 -13.35 5.29
N HIS A 143 16.14 -13.16 4.43
CA HIS A 143 17.50 -13.66 4.59
C HIS A 143 18.49 -12.71 3.90
N GLU A 144 19.67 -12.47 4.51
CA GLU A 144 20.69 -11.58 3.95
C GLU A 144 21.32 -12.12 2.65
N ASP A 145 21.45 -13.46 2.53
CA ASP A 145 21.90 -14.12 1.32
C ASP A 145 20.71 -14.36 0.38
N THR A 146 20.60 -13.51 -0.63
CA THR A 146 19.53 -13.58 -1.64
C THR A 146 19.63 -14.80 -2.55
N GLU A 147 20.85 -15.37 -2.75
CA GLU A 147 21.03 -16.58 -3.54
C GLU A 147 20.52 -17.80 -2.78
N HIS A 148 20.84 -17.91 -1.48
CA HIS A 148 20.26 -18.93 -0.59
C HIS A 148 18.73 -18.81 -0.56
N LEU A 149 18.22 -17.58 -0.38
CA LEU A 149 16.78 -17.34 -0.38
C LEU A 149 16.12 -17.84 -1.67
N ARG A 150 16.69 -17.48 -2.82
CA ARG A 150 16.17 -17.82 -4.15
C ARG A 150 16.27 -19.31 -4.49
N LEU A 151 17.41 -19.93 -4.18
CA LEU A 151 17.71 -21.30 -4.64
C LEU A 151 17.25 -22.40 -3.66
N ARG A 152 17.08 -22.06 -2.39
CA ARG A 152 16.78 -23.05 -1.34
C ARG A 152 15.46 -22.76 -0.65
N VAL A 153 15.30 -21.56 -0.09
CA VAL A 153 14.13 -21.23 0.74
C VAL A 153 12.87 -21.07 -0.11
N PHE A 154 12.95 -20.30 -1.19
CA PHE A 154 11.79 -20.04 -2.04
C PHE A 154 11.16 -21.30 -2.66
N PRO A 155 11.93 -22.24 -3.24
CA PRO A 155 11.38 -23.50 -3.71
C PRO A 155 10.78 -24.35 -2.58
N SER A 156 11.44 -24.42 -1.41
CA SER A 156 10.95 -25.16 -0.24
C SER A 156 9.62 -24.61 0.27
N VAL A 157 9.49 -23.28 0.36
CA VAL A 157 8.24 -22.64 0.78
C VAL A 157 7.11 -22.91 -0.23
N ARG A 158 7.39 -22.87 -1.51
CA ARG A 158 6.40 -23.22 -2.53
C ARG A 158 5.95 -24.67 -2.43
N GLU A 159 6.91 -25.60 -2.31
CA GLU A 159 6.64 -27.03 -2.20
C GLU A 159 5.76 -27.34 -0.98
N ILE A 160 6.05 -26.76 0.20
CA ILE A 160 5.25 -27.00 1.41
C ILE A 160 3.84 -26.39 1.28
N CYS A 161 3.69 -25.24 0.66
CA CYS A 161 2.39 -24.65 0.41
C CYS A 161 1.56 -25.52 -0.54
N GLU A 162 2.16 -25.98 -1.64
CA GLU A 162 1.50 -26.86 -2.62
C GLU A 162 1.12 -28.22 -1.99
N ALA A 163 2.03 -28.85 -1.23
CA ALA A 163 1.82 -30.14 -0.60
C ALA A 163 0.67 -30.13 0.43
N ASN A 164 0.45 -28.99 1.11
CA ASN A 164 -0.63 -28.82 2.08
C ASN A 164 -1.90 -28.17 1.48
N GLY A 165 -1.88 -27.78 0.21
CA GLY A 165 -2.99 -27.07 -0.42
C GLY A 165 -3.26 -25.70 0.18
N TRP A 166 -2.23 -25.05 0.76
CA TRP A 166 -2.39 -23.71 1.33
C TRP A 166 -2.54 -22.66 0.24
N PRO A 167 -3.51 -21.76 0.34
CA PRO A 167 -3.89 -20.84 -0.74
C PRO A 167 -2.99 -19.58 -0.79
N PHE A 168 -1.68 -19.76 -0.78
CA PHE A 168 -0.74 -18.65 -0.87
C PHE A 168 -0.28 -18.39 -2.30
N ARG A 169 -0.22 -17.10 -2.64
CA ARG A 169 0.64 -16.59 -3.69
C ARG A 169 2.02 -16.35 -3.10
N VAL A 170 2.98 -17.20 -3.47
CA VAL A 170 4.36 -17.08 -3.01
C VAL A 170 5.15 -16.28 -4.05
N SER A 171 5.69 -15.15 -3.65
CA SER A 171 6.51 -14.27 -4.47
C SER A 171 7.82 -13.93 -3.78
N MET A 172 8.80 -13.47 -4.56
CA MET A 172 10.09 -13.05 -4.03
C MET A 172 10.39 -11.63 -4.54
N SER A 173 10.78 -10.75 -3.62
CA SER A 173 11.27 -9.42 -3.91
C SER A 173 12.56 -9.17 -3.11
N TRP A 174 13.64 -8.79 -3.78
CA TRP A 174 14.92 -8.49 -3.13
C TRP A 174 15.33 -9.54 -2.09
N TYR A 175 15.26 -9.20 -0.81
CA TYR A 175 15.63 -10.02 0.34
C TYR A 175 14.45 -10.72 1.01
N TYR A 176 13.25 -10.67 0.39
CA TYR A 176 12.02 -11.15 0.99
C TYR A 176 11.33 -12.21 0.14
N ILE A 177 10.77 -13.22 0.83
CA ILE A 177 9.73 -14.10 0.28
C ILE A 177 8.42 -13.68 0.92
N ASN A 178 7.43 -13.32 0.09
CA ASN A 178 6.11 -12.94 0.53
C ASN A 178 5.13 -14.07 0.21
N CYS A 179 4.45 -14.56 1.24
CA CYS A 179 3.38 -15.55 1.16
C CYS A 179 2.07 -14.86 1.52
N ASP A 180 1.43 -14.28 0.52
CA ASP A 180 0.16 -13.59 0.66
C ASP A 180 -0.98 -14.54 0.27
N LEU A 181 -2.13 -14.47 0.96
CA LEU A 181 -3.32 -15.19 0.52
C LEU A 181 -3.66 -14.81 -0.92
N ALA A 182 -3.87 -15.81 -1.78
CA ALA A 182 -3.94 -15.61 -3.24
C ALA A 182 -5.03 -14.62 -3.69
N HIS A 183 -6.13 -14.52 -2.92
CA HIS A 183 -7.25 -13.61 -3.18
C HIS A 183 -7.07 -12.22 -2.56
N ILE A 184 -6.03 -12.00 -1.74
CA ILE A 184 -5.74 -10.72 -1.10
C ILE A 184 -4.61 -10.01 -1.87
N SER A 185 -4.79 -8.71 -2.11
CA SER A 185 -3.82 -7.85 -2.79
C SER A 185 -4.10 -6.37 -2.48
N LYS A 186 -3.17 -5.48 -2.82
CA LYS A 186 -3.43 -4.02 -2.80
C LYS A 186 -4.71 -3.67 -3.57
N ALA A 187 -4.97 -4.34 -4.71
CA ALA A 187 -6.19 -4.11 -5.50
C ALA A 187 -7.46 -4.49 -4.74
N SER A 188 -7.50 -5.66 -4.05
CA SER A 188 -8.66 -6.05 -3.24
C SER A 188 -8.88 -5.10 -2.07
N GLY A 189 -7.79 -4.64 -1.42
CA GLY A 189 -7.86 -3.63 -0.37
C GLY A 189 -8.43 -2.29 -0.86
N ILE A 190 -8.01 -1.83 -2.04
CA ILE A 190 -8.54 -0.60 -2.65
C ILE A 190 -10.00 -0.79 -3.09
N ALA A 191 -10.40 -1.97 -3.56
CA ALA A 191 -11.80 -2.26 -3.88
C ALA A 191 -12.69 -2.10 -2.63
N ARG A 192 -12.28 -2.67 -1.48
CA ARG A 192 -12.97 -2.47 -0.19
C ARG A 192 -12.96 -1.01 0.26
N PHE A 193 -11.83 -0.32 0.09
CA PHE A 193 -11.75 1.12 0.37
C PHE A 193 -12.80 1.90 -0.45
N LYS A 194 -12.94 1.60 -1.75
CA LYS A 194 -13.96 2.22 -2.60
C LYS A 194 -15.40 1.92 -2.13
N GLU A 195 -15.66 0.68 -1.73
CA GLU A 195 -16.98 0.29 -1.19
C GLU A 195 -17.35 1.09 0.07
N ILE A 196 -16.40 1.27 0.99
CA ILE A 196 -16.63 1.98 2.26
C ILE A 196 -16.75 3.49 2.05
N THR A 197 -15.92 4.07 1.18
CA THR A 197 -15.89 5.51 0.96
C THR A 197 -16.90 6.01 -0.06
N GLY A 198 -17.39 5.12 -0.94
CA GLY A 198 -18.21 5.46 -2.10
C GLY A 198 -17.42 6.12 -3.23
N PHE A 199 -16.08 6.12 -3.16
CA PHE A 199 -15.26 6.70 -4.22
C PHE A 199 -15.18 5.76 -5.43
N THR A 200 -15.12 6.37 -6.61
CA THR A 200 -14.94 5.66 -7.87
C THR A 200 -13.49 5.80 -8.38
N SER A 201 -13.05 4.91 -9.25
CA SER A 201 -11.66 4.94 -9.76
C SER A 201 -11.29 6.26 -10.41
N ASP A 202 -12.22 6.92 -11.09
CA ASP A 202 -12.02 8.23 -11.73
C ASP A 202 -11.80 9.38 -10.73
N ARG A 203 -12.10 9.15 -9.45
CA ARG A 203 -11.91 10.08 -8.35
C ARG A 203 -10.69 9.74 -7.47
N LEU A 204 -9.90 8.75 -7.87
CA LEU A 204 -8.71 8.33 -7.14
C LEU A 204 -7.43 8.60 -7.95
N ALA A 205 -6.40 9.07 -7.26
CA ALA A 205 -5.02 9.05 -7.71
C ALA A 205 -4.22 8.02 -6.91
N GLY A 206 -3.16 7.48 -7.50
CA GLY A 206 -2.28 6.51 -6.88
C GLY A 206 -0.82 6.93 -6.94
N ILE A 207 -0.03 6.51 -5.95
CA ILE A 207 1.43 6.66 -5.92
C ILE A 207 2.05 5.32 -5.53
N GLY A 208 3.04 4.88 -6.30
CA GLY A 208 3.79 3.64 -6.04
C GLY A 208 5.13 3.65 -6.75
N ASP A 209 6.02 2.72 -6.40
CA ASP A 209 7.38 2.68 -6.91
C ASP A 209 7.82 1.31 -7.43
N THR A 210 7.12 0.24 -7.03
CA THR A 210 7.45 -1.13 -7.43
C THR A 210 6.34 -1.83 -8.21
N THR A 211 6.63 -2.98 -8.80
CA THR A 211 5.65 -3.79 -9.55
C THR A 211 4.43 -4.22 -8.73
N SER A 212 4.55 -4.26 -7.38
CA SER A 212 3.41 -4.51 -6.51
C SER A 212 2.34 -3.40 -6.60
N ASP A 213 2.74 -2.20 -7.02
CA ASP A 213 1.89 -1.01 -7.10
C ASP A 213 1.13 -0.90 -8.43
N LEU A 214 1.41 -1.78 -9.38
CA LEU A 214 0.53 -1.95 -10.54
C LEU A 214 -0.90 -2.27 -10.09
N ALA A 215 -1.05 -2.94 -8.93
CA ALA A 215 -2.33 -3.15 -8.30
C ALA A 215 -3.02 -1.85 -7.84
N ILE A 216 -2.26 -0.81 -7.47
CA ILE A 216 -2.81 0.54 -7.19
C ILE A 216 -3.21 1.19 -8.53
N ARG A 217 -2.30 1.16 -9.52
CA ARG A 217 -2.54 1.75 -10.85
C ARG A 217 -3.84 1.27 -11.49
N GLU A 218 -4.14 -0.02 -11.40
CA GLU A 218 -5.38 -0.61 -11.94
C GLU A 218 -6.67 -0.08 -11.30
N GLN A 219 -6.57 0.52 -10.12
CA GLN A 219 -7.71 0.97 -9.32
C GLN A 219 -7.95 2.48 -9.33
N VAL A 220 -7.07 3.25 -10.00
CA VAL A 220 -7.08 4.71 -10.01
C VAL A 220 -7.11 5.25 -11.44
N SER A 221 -7.44 6.52 -11.63
CA SER A 221 -7.44 7.16 -12.94
C SER A 221 -6.21 8.03 -13.22
N PHE A 222 -5.38 8.26 -12.22
CA PHE A 222 -4.09 8.93 -12.33
C PHE A 222 -3.08 8.19 -11.44
N PHE A 223 -1.95 7.82 -12.02
CA PHE A 223 -0.91 7.11 -11.29
C PHE A 223 0.44 7.82 -11.46
N ALA A 224 1.11 8.08 -10.35
CA ALA A 224 2.40 8.75 -10.36
C ALA A 224 3.43 7.95 -9.55
N CYS A 225 4.70 8.23 -9.78
CA CYS A 225 5.78 7.60 -9.03
C CYS A 225 6.92 8.58 -8.71
N PRO A 226 7.66 8.35 -7.59
CA PRO A 226 8.85 9.11 -7.28
C PRO A 226 10.02 8.71 -8.21
N ALA A 227 11.10 9.50 -8.22
CA ALA A 227 12.24 9.29 -9.12
C ALA A 227 12.98 7.95 -8.92
N ASN A 228 12.92 7.38 -7.71
CA ASN A 228 13.53 6.09 -7.37
C ASN A 228 12.71 4.87 -7.85
N ALA A 229 11.50 5.06 -8.36
CA ALA A 229 10.66 3.96 -8.83
C ALA A 229 11.38 3.10 -9.89
N LEU A 230 10.99 1.85 -9.99
CA LEU A 230 11.47 0.95 -11.03
C LEU A 230 11.11 1.48 -12.42
N ASP A 231 11.95 1.22 -13.41
CA ASP A 231 11.73 1.71 -14.77
C ASP A 231 10.38 1.23 -15.35
N GLU A 232 9.99 -0.01 -15.04
CA GLU A 232 8.69 -0.58 -15.41
C GLU A 232 7.49 0.20 -14.86
N ILE A 233 7.67 0.85 -13.69
CA ILE A 233 6.65 1.70 -13.07
C ILE A 233 6.66 3.09 -13.71
N LYS A 234 7.84 3.65 -13.98
CA LYS A 234 7.97 4.92 -14.70
C LYS A 234 7.35 4.87 -16.09
N ASP A 235 7.48 3.73 -16.78
CA ASP A 235 6.94 3.53 -18.13
C ASP A 235 5.41 3.56 -18.17
N VAL A 236 4.74 3.26 -17.06
CA VAL A 236 3.26 3.23 -16.97
C VAL A 236 2.67 4.36 -16.13
N ALA A 237 3.50 5.20 -15.54
CA ALA A 237 3.07 6.33 -14.73
C ALA A 237 2.63 7.53 -15.60
N ASP A 238 1.54 8.19 -15.23
CA ASP A 238 1.09 9.44 -15.84
C ASP A 238 2.01 10.62 -15.47
N TYR A 239 2.73 10.50 -14.34
CA TYR A 239 3.69 11.48 -13.90
C TYR A 239 4.83 10.82 -13.10
N VAL A 240 6.07 11.15 -13.47
CA VAL A 240 7.27 10.75 -12.74
C VAL A 240 7.86 11.98 -12.07
N ALA A 241 7.97 11.96 -10.74
CA ALA A 241 8.57 13.07 -9.99
C ALA A 241 10.08 13.18 -10.26
N SER A 242 10.63 14.37 -10.08
CA SER A 242 12.07 14.63 -10.23
C SER A 242 12.86 14.23 -8.97
N LYS A 243 12.17 14.04 -7.84
CA LYS A 243 12.73 13.72 -6.53
C LYS A 243 12.38 12.29 -6.11
N PRO A 244 13.24 11.65 -5.30
CA PRO A 244 12.95 10.33 -4.77
C PRO A 244 12.02 10.39 -3.55
N GLU A 245 11.39 9.26 -3.23
CA GLU A 245 10.69 8.99 -1.99
C GLU A 245 9.74 10.11 -1.55
N ALA A 246 9.76 10.49 -0.26
CA ALA A 246 8.85 11.47 0.30
C ALA A 246 8.96 12.87 -0.34
N GLU A 247 10.15 13.29 -0.78
CA GLU A 247 10.30 14.52 -1.57
C GLU A 247 9.54 14.42 -2.90
N GLY A 248 9.61 13.26 -3.57
CA GLY A 248 8.89 12.97 -4.80
C GLY A 248 7.37 12.95 -4.58
N VAL A 249 6.92 12.35 -3.47
CA VAL A 249 5.50 12.37 -3.10
C VAL A 249 5.01 13.80 -2.90
N VAL A 250 5.75 14.66 -2.21
CA VAL A 250 5.40 16.09 -2.06
C VAL A 250 5.29 16.80 -3.42
N GLU A 251 6.23 16.53 -4.34
CA GLU A 251 6.17 17.06 -5.72
C GLU A 251 4.89 16.62 -6.44
N ILE A 252 4.56 15.32 -6.36
CA ILE A 252 3.34 14.74 -6.96
C ILE A 252 2.08 15.39 -6.37
N LEU A 253 1.99 15.54 -5.04
CA LEU A 253 0.86 16.16 -4.38
C LEU A 253 0.67 17.62 -4.78
N ASN A 254 1.76 18.36 -4.96
CA ASN A 254 1.72 19.73 -5.49
C ASN A 254 1.18 19.75 -6.92
N ARG A 255 1.61 18.81 -7.78
CA ARG A 255 1.11 18.67 -9.15
C ARG A 255 -0.39 18.36 -9.16
N ILE A 256 -0.83 17.36 -8.39
CA ILE A 256 -2.25 16.97 -8.28
C ILE A 256 -3.12 18.13 -7.80
N SER A 257 -2.62 18.92 -6.83
CA SER A 257 -3.37 20.09 -6.29
C SER A 257 -3.53 21.23 -7.28
N GLN A 258 -2.73 21.26 -8.36
CA GLN A 258 -2.82 22.26 -9.44
C GLN A 258 -3.66 21.78 -10.62
N MET A 259 -4.02 20.50 -10.67
CA MET A 259 -4.86 19.94 -11.75
C MET A 259 -6.31 20.39 -11.58
N SER A 260 -6.95 20.70 -12.70
CA SER A 260 -8.38 20.97 -12.77
C SER A 260 -9.16 19.72 -13.17
N ALA A 261 -10.48 19.74 -12.96
CA ALA A 261 -11.34 18.63 -13.39
C ALA A 261 -11.31 18.39 -14.92
N SER A 262 -10.92 19.40 -15.71
CA SER A 262 -10.75 19.30 -17.17
C SER A 262 -9.48 18.55 -17.58
N ASP A 263 -8.45 18.51 -16.74
CA ASP A 263 -7.16 17.88 -17.06
C ASP A 263 -7.21 16.34 -17.07
N ARG A 264 -8.31 15.75 -16.55
CA ARG A 264 -8.54 14.29 -16.55
C ARG A 264 -8.73 13.67 -17.94
N GLY A 265 -9.10 14.45 -18.95
CA GLY A 265 -9.46 13.95 -20.29
C GLY A 265 -8.34 13.99 -21.32
N GLU A 266 -7.22 14.64 -21.06
CA GLU A 266 -6.17 14.86 -22.09
C GLU A 266 -5.03 13.81 -22.09
N GLN A 267 -5.03 12.83 -21.15
CA GLN A 267 -3.92 11.87 -21.00
C GLN A 267 -4.22 10.45 -21.52
N VAL A 268 -5.31 10.27 -22.28
CA VAL A 268 -5.58 8.98 -22.96
C VAL A 268 -5.26 9.13 -24.45
N HIS A 269 -3.98 9.06 -24.79
CA HIS A 269 -3.53 8.71 -26.14
C HIS A 269 -2.14 8.10 -26.12
#